data_5fbd637394b7b27c9322d64b9d9dccb0
#
_entry.id   5fbd637394b7b27c9322d64b9d9dccb0
#
_cell.length_a   1.000
_cell.length_b   1.000
_cell.length_c   1.000
_cell.angle_alpha   90.00
_cell.angle_beta   90.00
_cell.angle_gamma   90.00
#
_symmetry.space_group_name_H-M   'P 1'
#
loop_
_entity.id
_entity.type
_entity.pdbx_description
1 polymer ?
#
loop_
_entity_poly.entity_id
_entity_poly.type
_entity_poly.pdbx_seq_one_letter_code
_entity_poly.pdbx_strand_id
1 'polypeptide(L)'
;MTLAGIAMSTEISTPPLPIVSRLLKPIEFASALLLVVIVMLLLLGVVARYVFSLPIVWIDEVVSLSFLWLAMLGTAIAMHRNEHLRLTLFLEMMPERVRGFVHALALVAIAAFLLALVHPALIYAEDEWFVKTPALDLPNTFRVSALAFGILAMLGVLVVYASHTVSKANLLGASIVVAVAACVCWLGSDFLTSLGLYNIMIFLVVLVALCLVAGVPIAFCFGLGALSYLGFTTTVPLMVVIGRMDEGMSSLILVSVPIFVLLGCVLDATGMGKAIVDFLASLLGHIKAGMSYVLLGSLFIVSGISGSKVSDMATIAPALFPEMKRRGHKPKEMIALLATGAAMADTVPPSIVLIVLGSVAGVSIAGLFQSGVVIAAVLLVALALLARWKARHEIMENVRRASWSVIGRALMIAAPALVLPFLIRSAVGGGVATATEVSTIAVLYAMIIGQVLYGGIGWRKVYSMLVETAALSGAILLILGTASAMAWAITQSGAVQSLTQFLTTLPGGIVGFMIITILLFLILGCLLEGLPALLILAPIMFPIAKKLGIHDIHYSMVVVTAMNIGLMMPPIGVGFYVACRIGSTSPDEVMGAIWPYIAALLVGLIAIAAIPWFSTVAL
;
A
#
# COMPACT_ATOMS: atom_id res chain seq x y z
N MET A 1 30.16 9.13 -10.92
CA MET A 1 29.21 8.92 -9.81
C MET A 1 28.18 7.94 -10.34
N THR A 2 28.22 6.70 -9.90
CA THR A 2 27.28 5.66 -10.34
C THR A 2 25.93 5.86 -9.64
N LEU A 3 24.81 5.55 -10.31
CA LEU A 3 23.45 5.61 -9.75
C LEU A 3 23.34 4.87 -8.39
N ALA A 4 24.18 3.85 -8.16
CA ALA A 4 24.28 3.12 -6.90
C ALA A 4 24.86 3.94 -5.73
N GLY A 5 25.76 4.86 -5.99
CA GLY A 5 26.33 5.76 -4.97
C GLY A 5 25.31 6.77 -4.46
N ILE A 6 24.31 7.09 -5.28
CA ILE A 6 23.23 8.05 -4.96
C ILE A 6 22.15 7.36 -4.11
N ALA A 7 21.81 6.11 -4.41
CA ALA A 7 20.80 5.35 -3.67
C ALA A 7 21.28 4.87 -2.27
N MET A 8 22.58 4.87 -2.00
CA MET A 8 23.17 4.52 -0.70
C MET A 8 23.42 5.71 0.22
N SER A 9 23.38 6.95 -0.31
CA SER A 9 23.59 8.14 0.50
C SER A 9 22.28 8.60 1.13
N THR A 10 22.15 8.27 2.39
CA THR A 10 21.35 8.96 3.39
C THR A 10 19.86 9.18 3.04
N GLU A 11 18.99 8.32 3.58
CA GLU A 11 17.77 8.89 4.15
C GLU A 11 18.18 10.20 4.85
N ILE A 12 17.60 11.31 4.42
CA ILE A 12 17.52 12.50 5.26
C ILE A 12 16.51 12.12 6.35
N SER A 13 16.87 11.18 7.21
CA SER A 13 16.27 11.01 8.50
C SER A 13 16.84 12.14 9.36
N THR A 14 16.32 13.36 9.13
CA THR A 14 16.41 14.35 10.18
C THR A 14 15.79 13.69 11.41
N PRO A 15 16.55 13.55 12.52
CA PRO A 15 16.01 12.91 13.70
C PRO A 15 14.72 13.63 14.09
N PRO A 16 13.67 12.92 14.49
CA PRO A 16 12.38 13.53 14.81
C PRO A 16 12.62 14.65 15.83
N LEU A 17 12.13 15.85 15.51
CA LEU A 17 12.32 17.02 16.37
C LEU A 17 11.72 16.72 17.74
N PRO A 18 12.50 16.82 18.84
CA PRO A 18 12.04 16.38 20.17
C PRO A 18 10.84 17.20 20.67
N ILE A 19 10.65 18.42 20.18
CA ILE A 19 9.47 19.24 20.47
C ILE A 19 8.22 18.65 19.81
N VAL A 20 8.29 18.30 18.54
CA VAL A 20 7.16 17.72 17.81
C VAL A 20 6.80 16.35 18.37
N SER A 21 7.80 15.52 18.68
CA SER A 21 7.56 14.22 19.30
C SER A 21 6.85 14.30 20.66
N ARG A 22 7.10 15.36 21.45
CA ARG A 22 6.37 15.59 22.72
C ARG A 22 4.92 16.03 22.48
N LEU A 23 4.68 16.91 21.50
CA LEU A 23 3.35 17.41 21.15
C LEU A 23 2.47 16.30 20.53
N LEU A 24 3.08 15.34 19.84
CA LEU A 24 2.36 14.23 19.22
C LEU A 24 2.04 13.05 20.17
N LYS A 25 2.65 12.97 21.35
CA LYS A 25 2.35 11.89 22.31
C LYS A 25 0.85 11.71 22.62
N PRO A 26 0.07 12.77 22.86
CA PRO A 26 -1.38 12.62 23.04
C PRO A 26 -2.08 12.04 21.81
N ILE A 27 -1.65 12.46 20.62
CA ILE A 27 -2.19 11.96 19.33
C ILE A 27 -1.81 10.49 19.15
N GLU A 28 -0.56 10.09 19.43
CA GLU A 28 -0.13 8.69 19.40
C GLU A 28 -0.93 7.83 20.37
N PHE A 29 -1.15 8.33 21.60
CA PHE A 29 -1.94 7.62 22.60
C PHE A 29 -3.41 7.48 22.17
N ALA A 30 -4.03 8.56 21.67
CA ALA A 30 -5.40 8.55 21.18
C ALA A 30 -5.57 7.57 20.00
N SER A 31 -4.63 7.57 19.05
CA SER A 31 -4.64 6.66 17.91
C SER A 31 -4.51 5.20 18.34
N ALA A 32 -3.60 4.91 19.26
CA ALA A 32 -3.44 3.57 19.82
C ALA A 32 -4.70 3.11 20.55
N LEU A 33 -5.32 4.00 21.34
CA LEU A 33 -6.58 3.71 22.04
C LEU A 33 -7.72 3.46 21.06
N LEU A 34 -7.87 4.31 20.04
CA LEU A 34 -8.90 4.13 19.00
C LEU A 34 -8.75 2.79 18.28
N LEU A 35 -7.53 2.38 17.94
CA LEU A 35 -7.29 1.09 17.30
C LEU A 35 -7.71 -0.07 18.22
N VAL A 36 -7.39 0.00 19.50
CA VAL A 36 -7.83 -1.00 20.49
C VAL A 36 -9.36 -1.02 20.59
N VAL A 37 -10.00 0.16 20.66
CA VAL A 37 -11.46 0.27 20.70
C VAL A 37 -12.10 -0.34 19.45
N ILE A 38 -11.58 -0.04 18.26
CA ILE A 38 -12.07 -0.64 17.00
C ILE A 38 -11.99 -2.17 17.05
N VAL A 39 -10.82 -2.73 17.42
CA VAL A 39 -10.62 -4.18 17.48
C VAL A 39 -11.58 -4.82 18.51
N MET A 40 -11.76 -4.21 19.68
CA MET A 40 -12.64 -4.74 20.73
C MET A 40 -14.13 -4.65 20.33
N LEU A 41 -14.55 -3.56 19.68
CA LEU A 41 -15.93 -3.42 19.20
C LEU A 41 -16.24 -4.42 18.07
N LEU A 42 -15.33 -4.58 17.14
CA LEU A 42 -15.50 -5.58 16.08
C LEU A 42 -15.52 -7.00 16.65
N LEU A 43 -14.67 -7.32 17.64
CA LEU A 43 -14.74 -8.60 18.33
C LEU A 43 -16.10 -8.80 19.02
N LEU A 44 -16.58 -7.78 19.73
CA LEU A 44 -17.90 -7.81 20.36
C LEU A 44 -19.01 -8.07 19.33
N GLY A 45 -18.95 -7.40 18.17
CA GLY A 45 -19.87 -7.61 17.05
C GLY A 45 -19.84 -9.03 16.50
N VAL A 46 -18.63 -9.58 16.32
CA VAL A 46 -18.43 -10.97 15.89
C VAL A 46 -19.03 -11.97 16.91
N VAL A 47 -18.70 -11.82 18.18
CA VAL A 47 -19.21 -12.71 19.24
C VAL A 47 -20.74 -12.58 19.35
N ALA A 48 -21.27 -11.37 19.33
CA ALA A 48 -22.71 -11.13 19.39
C ALA A 48 -23.44 -11.81 18.22
N ARG A 49 -22.90 -11.69 17.00
CA ARG A 49 -23.53 -12.24 15.78
C ARG A 49 -23.47 -13.76 15.74
N TYR A 50 -22.28 -14.35 15.96
CA TYR A 50 -22.07 -15.79 15.73
C TYR A 50 -22.33 -16.67 16.95
N VAL A 51 -22.17 -16.15 18.18
CA VAL A 51 -22.42 -16.92 19.41
C VAL A 51 -23.85 -16.69 19.93
N PHE A 52 -24.29 -15.43 19.92
CA PHE A 52 -25.59 -15.06 20.49
C PHE A 52 -26.68 -14.82 19.44
N SER A 53 -26.35 -14.81 18.14
CA SER A 53 -27.26 -14.51 17.02
C SER A 53 -27.95 -13.15 17.18
N LEU A 54 -27.29 -12.18 17.84
CA LEU A 54 -27.79 -10.82 18.12
C LEU A 54 -26.97 -9.80 17.32
N PRO A 55 -27.48 -9.22 16.21
CA PRO A 55 -26.79 -8.15 15.52
C PRO A 55 -26.87 -6.86 16.33
N ILE A 56 -25.71 -6.24 16.61
CA ILE A 56 -25.60 -4.98 17.34
C ILE A 56 -25.26 -3.85 16.35
N VAL A 57 -26.28 -3.16 15.86
CA VAL A 57 -26.14 -2.19 14.76
C VAL A 57 -25.28 -0.97 15.12
N TRP A 58 -25.32 -0.48 16.37
CA TRP A 58 -24.56 0.69 16.78
C TRP A 58 -23.03 0.49 16.77
N ILE A 59 -22.57 -0.76 16.75
CA ILE A 59 -21.11 -1.06 16.67
C ILE A 59 -20.52 -0.48 15.39
N ASP A 60 -21.17 -0.67 14.24
CA ASP A 60 -20.69 -0.20 12.94
C ASP A 60 -20.59 1.33 12.91
N GLU A 61 -21.50 2.05 13.58
CA GLU A 61 -21.46 3.51 13.69
C GLU A 61 -20.27 3.99 14.52
N VAL A 62 -20.05 3.40 15.70
CA VAL A 62 -18.92 3.77 16.57
C VAL A 62 -17.58 3.38 15.93
N VAL A 63 -17.52 2.25 15.24
CA VAL A 63 -16.34 1.82 14.47
C VAL A 63 -16.06 2.81 13.34
N SER A 64 -17.08 3.20 12.55
CA SER A 64 -16.93 4.18 11.47
C SER A 64 -16.43 5.54 11.98
N LEU A 65 -16.99 6.02 13.10
CA LEU A 65 -16.54 7.24 13.78
C LEU A 65 -15.07 7.12 14.20
N SER A 66 -14.75 6.06 14.94
CA SER A 66 -13.41 5.82 15.46
C SER A 66 -12.38 5.64 14.34
N PHE A 67 -12.79 5.02 13.23
CA PHE A 67 -11.94 4.74 12.09
C PHE A 67 -11.48 6.00 11.35
N LEU A 68 -12.39 6.97 11.09
CA LEU A 68 -12.00 8.22 10.44
C LEU A 68 -11.08 9.06 11.35
N TRP A 69 -11.33 9.07 12.67
CA TRP A 69 -10.41 9.68 13.63
C TRP A 69 -9.05 8.98 13.63
N LEU A 70 -9.02 7.64 13.67
CA LEU A 70 -7.77 6.87 13.57
C LEU A 70 -6.99 7.21 12.31
N ALA A 71 -7.67 7.27 11.17
CA ALA A 71 -7.08 7.62 9.88
C ALA A 71 -6.41 8.99 9.91
N MET A 72 -7.13 10.02 10.37
CA MET A 72 -6.65 11.40 10.35
C MET A 72 -5.58 11.68 11.41
N LEU A 73 -5.68 11.10 12.61
CA LEU A 73 -4.62 11.16 13.62
C LEU A 73 -3.38 10.38 13.16
N GLY A 74 -3.58 9.19 12.57
CA GLY A 74 -2.51 8.38 12.00
C GLY A 74 -1.74 9.11 10.90
N THR A 75 -2.44 9.85 10.05
CA THR A 75 -1.83 10.69 9.00
C THR A 75 -0.90 11.76 9.58
N ALA A 76 -1.30 12.42 10.68
CA ALA A 76 -0.46 13.40 11.35
C ALA A 76 0.81 12.75 11.96
N ILE A 77 0.69 11.53 12.50
CA ILE A 77 1.83 10.75 12.99
C ILE A 77 2.75 10.36 11.82
N ALA A 78 2.18 9.87 10.71
CA ALA A 78 2.92 9.48 9.51
C ALA A 78 3.70 10.67 8.93
N MET A 79 3.12 11.88 8.95
CA MET A 79 3.79 13.11 8.52
C MET A 79 5.03 13.41 9.36
N HIS A 80 4.93 13.28 10.67
CA HIS A 80 6.06 13.48 11.57
C HIS A 80 7.17 12.45 11.39
N ARG A 81 6.78 11.19 11.16
CA ARG A 81 7.71 10.07 10.97
C ARG A 81 8.27 9.96 9.56
N ASN A 82 7.81 10.82 8.64
CA ASN A 82 8.19 10.77 7.23
C ASN A 82 7.77 9.45 6.53
N GLU A 83 6.70 8.83 7.00
CA GLU A 83 6.19 7.54 6.52
C GLU A 83 5.20 7.68 5.36
N HIS A 84 4.87 8.91 4.94
CA HIS A 84 4.08 9.13 3.72
C HIS A 84 4.86 8.70 2.48
N LEU A 85 4.23 7.90 1.64
CA LEU A 85 4.80 7.42 0.38
C LEU A 85 5.19 8.59 -0.53
N ARG A 86 6.47 8.67 -0.89
CA ARG A 86 7.03 9.71 -1.75
C ARG A 86 8.13 9.17 -2.65
N LEU A 87 8.31 9.77 -3.79
CA LEU A 87 9.35 9.43 -4.75
C LEU A 87 10.57 10.35 -4.50
N THR A 88 11.64 9.82 -3.90
CA THR A 88 12.84 10.62 -3.57
C THR A 88 13.93 10.54 -4.63
N LEU A 89 13.88 9.55 -5.53
CA LEU A 89 14.92 9.26 -6.50
C LEU A 89 15.35 10.50 -7.32
N PHE A 90 14.39 11.22 -7.86
CA PHE A 90 14.68 12.41 -8.67
C PHE A 90 15.25 13.56 -7.84
N LEU A 91 14.78 13.70 -6.60
CA LEU A 91 15.26 14.73 -5.67
C LEU A 91 16.73 14.48 -5.29
N GLU A 92 17.12 13.22 -5.11
CA GLU A 92 18.49 12.82 -4.75
C GLU A 92 19.48 13.02 -5.91
N MET A 93 19.02 12.96 -7.16
CA MET A 93 19.83 13.23 -8.35
C MET A 93 20.11 14.73 -8.56
N MET A 94 19.37 15.62 -7.88
CA MET A 94 19.53 17.07 -8.04
C MET A 94 20.76 17.61 -7.29
N PRO A 95 21.44 18.65 -7.81
CA PRO A 95 22.50 19.35 -7.08
C PRO A 95 21.98 19.90 -5.74
N GLU A 96 22.81 19.94 -4.70
CA GLU A 96 22.39 20.33 -3.34
C GLU A 96 21.66 21.68 -3.26
N ARG A 97 22.10 22.67 -4.03
CA ARG A 97 21.47 24.01 -4.07
C ARG A 97 20.03 23.94 -4.59
N VAL A 98 19.80 23.18 -5.65
CA VAL A 98 18.46 23.00 -6.26
C VAL A 98 17.60 22.14 -5.36
N ARG A 99 18.16 21.05 -4.82
CA ARG A 99 17.48 20.12 -3.92
C ARG A 99 16.89 20.82 -2.70
N GLY A 100 17.65 21.75 -2.06
CA GLY A 100 17.15 22.51 -0.90
C GLY A 100 15.96 23.41 -1.23
N PHE A 101 15.97 24.04 -2.42
CA PHE A 101 14.84 24.87 -2.89
C PHE A 101 13.63 24.02 -3.28
N VAL A 102 13.83 22.91 -4.02
CA VAL A 102 12.75 22.00 -4.43
C VAL A 102 12.09 21.36 -3.19
N HIS A 103 12.88 21.00 -2.17
CA HIS A 103 12.34 20.52 -0.91
C HIS A 103 11.47 21.59 -0.20
N ALA A 104 11.91 22.85 -0.19
CA ALA A 104 11.11 23.96 0.32
C ALA A 104 9.80 24.12 -0.46
N LEU A 105 9.88 24.03 -1.81
CA LEU A 105 8.73 24.12 -2.69
C LEU A 105 7.70 23.01 -2.41
N ALA A 106 8.17 21.79 -2.19
CA ALA A 106 7.31 20.65 -1.82
C ALA A 106 6.57 20.91 -0.50
N LEU A 107 7.28 21.39 0.54
CA LEU A 107 6.65 21.69 1.84
C LEU A 107 5.63 22.82 1.74
N VAL A 108 5.95 23.88 0.98
CA VAL A 108 5.02 25.02 0.79
C VAL A 108 3.81 24.59 -0.03
N ALA A 109 3.96 23.74 -1.04
CA ALA A 109 2.84 23.20 -1.81
C ALA A 109 1.89 22.35 -0.92
N ILE A 110 2.45 21.52 -0.03
CA ILE A 110 1.65 20.77 0.96
C ILE A 110 0.94 21.75 1.91
N ALA A 111 1.63 22.78 2.41
CA ALA A 111 1.02 23.78 3.27
C ALA A 111 -0.13 24.52 2.58
N ALA A 112 0.05 24.91 1.32
CA ALA A 112 -0.98 25.57 0.52
C ALA A 112 -2.22 24.68 0.32
N PHE A 113 -2.02 23.39 0.03
CA PHE A 113 -3.09 22.41 -0.05
C PHE A 113 -3.87 22.28 1.27
N LEU A 114 -3.16 22.07 2.37
CA LEU A 114 -3.79 21.93 3.69
C LEU A 114 -4.53 23.21 4.08
N LEU A 115 -3.94 24.39 3.89
CA LEU A 115 -4.56 25.68 4.17
C LEU A 115 -5.84 25.89 3.34
N ALA A 116 -5.82 25.56 2.06
CA ALA A 116 -6.98 25.68 1.19
C ALA A 116 -8.14 24.78 1.62
N LEU A 117 -7.85 23.64 2.29
CA LEU A 117 -8.87 22.71 2.76
C LEU A 117 -9.41 23.00 4.16
N VAL A 118 -8.76 23.86 4.99
CA VAL A 118 -9.23 24.14 6.36
C VAL A 118 -10.66 24.66 6.35
N HIS A 119 -10.94 25.71 5.59
CA HIS A 119 -12.26 26.33 5.55
C HIS A 119 -13.33 25.39 4.95
N PRO A 120 -13.13 24.72 3.80
CA PRO A 120 -14.03 23.72 3.30
C PRO A 120 -14.31 22.57 4.28
N ALA A 121 -13.32 22.13 5.05
CA ALA A 121 -13.48 21.05 6.03
C ALA A 121 -14.35 21.48 7.23
N LEU A 122 -14.24 22.75 7.65
CA LEU A 122 -15.07 23.28 8.71
C LEU A 122 -16.54 23.42 8.26
N ILE A 123 -16.78 23.96 7.06
CA ILE A 123 -18.12 24.05 6.49
C ILE A 123 -18.73 22.65 6.34
N TYR A 124 -17.98 21.69 5.81
CA TYR A 124 -18.45 20.31 5.67
C TYR A 124 -18.87 19.71 7.01
N ALA A 125 -18.07 19.95 8.06
CA ALA A 125 -18.40 19.48 9.40
C ALA A 125 -19.66 20.18 9.98
N GLU A 126 -19.90 21.45 9.65
CA GLU A 126 -21.09 22.21 10.06
C GLU A 126 -22.35 21.70 9.34
N ASP A 127 -22.28 21.48 8.04
CA ASP A 127 -23.40 20.98 7.24
C ASP A 127 -23.84 19.57 7.69
N GLU A 128 -22.88 18.73 8.09
CA GLU A 128 -23.13 17.36 8.57
C GLU A 128 -23.73 17.29 9.99
N TRP A 129 -23.93 18.45 10.65
CA TRP A 129 -24.60 18.50 11.97
C TRP A 129 -26.05 18.03 11.91
N PHE A 130 -26.72 18.28 10.80
CA PHE A 130 -28.12 17.91 10.61
C PHE A 130 -28.30 16.46 10.15
N VAL A 131 -27.24 15.80 9.71
CA VAL A 131 -27.22 14.39 9.32
C VAL A 131 -26.96 13.54 10.57
N LYS A 132 -27.91 12.66 10.91
CA LYS A 132 -27.81 11.81 12.10
C LYS A 132 -27.53 10.36 11.75
N THR A 133 -26.81 9.68 12.63
CA THR A 133 -26.56 8.24 12.50
C THR A 133 -27.82 7.43 12.80
N PRO A 134 -28.09 6.33 12.08
CA PRO A 134 -29.35 5.59 12.17
C PRO A 134 -29.61 4.93 13.52
N ALA A 135 -28.59 4.41 14.22
CA ALA A 135 -28.75 3.64 15.45
C ALA A 135 -28.56 4.51 16.72
N LEU A 136 -27.61 5.43 16.72
CA LEU A 136 -27.26 6.24 17.90
C LEU A 136 -27.87 7.66 17.87
N ASP A 137 -28.48 8.07 16.75
CA ASP A 137 -29.03 9.42 16.55
C ASP A 137 -28.00 10.55 16.79
N LEU A 138 -26.71 10.24 16.61
CA LEU A 138 -25.61 11.18 16.79
C LEU A 138 -25.39 12.01 15.53
N PRO A 139 -25.14 13.34 15.63
CA PRO A 139 -24.74 14.16 14.48
C PRO A 139 -23.48 13.61 13.81
N ASN A 140 -23.49 13.48 12.48
CA ASN A 140 -22.35 12.97 11.71
C ASN A 140 -21.12 13.88 11.80
N THR A 141 -21.31 15.13 12.21
CA THR A 141 -20.23 16.08 12.51
C THR A 141 -19.17 15.49 13.42
N PHE A 142 -19.54 14.68 14.43
CA PHE A 142 -18.57 14.04 15.32
C PHE A 142 -17.61 13.13 14.57
N ARG A 143 -18.06 12.51 13.49
CA ARG A 143 -17.21 11.67 12.62
C ARG A 143 -16.36 12.54 11.69
N VAL A 144 -17.00 13.43 10.93
CA VAL A 144 -16.32 14.18 9.87
C VAL A 144 -15.42 15.31 10.38
N SER A 145 -15.60 15.77 11.63
CA SER A 145 -14.69 16.73 12.28
C SER A 145 -13.24 16.20 12.39
N ALA A 146 -13.07 14.89 12.32
CA ALA A 146 -11.74 14.27 12.20
C ALA A 146 -10.93 14.84 11.03
N LEU A 147 -11.58 15.13 9.88
CA LEU A 147 -10.92 15.72 8.70
C LEU A 147 -10.34 17.09 9.01
N ALA A 148 -11.15 17.99 9.57
CA ALA A 148 -10.71 19.34 9.94
C ALA A 148 -9.58 19.28 10.98
N PHE A 149 -9.73 18.45 12.02
CA PHE A 149 -8.71 18.28 13.06
C PHE A 149 -7.41 17.72 12.49
N GLY A 150 -7.48 16.68 11.65
CA GLY A 150 -6.30 16.06 11.05
C GLY A 150 -5.58 17.01 10.09
N ILE A 151 -6.29 17.80 9.28
CA ILE A 151 -5.73 18.83 8.41
C ILE A 151 -4.97 19.86 9.25
N LEU A 152 -5.55 20.35 10.34
CA LEU A 152 -4.91 21.30 11.25
C LEU A 152 -3.70 20.68 11.95
N ALA A 153 -3.78 19.43 12.40
CA ALA A 153 -2.67 18.73 13.03
C ALA A 153 -1.50 18.53 12.06
N MET A 154 -1.77 18.10 10.81
CA MET A 154 -0.75 17.99 9.76
C MET A 154 -0.11 19.34 9.47
N LEU A 155 -0.90 20.41 9.35
CA LEU A 155 -0.40 21.77 9.12
C LEU A 155 0.52 22.21 10.27
N GLY A 156 0.13 21.96 11.51
CA GLY A 156 0.96 22.26 12.69
C GLY A 156 2.31 21.52 12.66
N VAL A 157 2.29 20.22 12.38
CA VAL A 157 3.51 19.41 12.21
C VAL A 157 4.39 19.96 11.10
N LEU A 158 3.79 20.28 9.95
CA LEU A 158 4.50 20.79 8.78
C LEU A 158 5.18 22.14 9.04
N VAL A 159 4.49 23.07 9.67
CA VAL A 159 5.03 24.40 10.00
C VAL A 159 6.24 24.26 10.93
N VAL A 160 6.13 23.45 11.99
CA VAL A 160 7.26 23.22 12.90
C VAL A 160 8.41 22.54 12.17
N TYR A 161 8.14 21.53 11.34
CA TYR A 161 9.17 20.85 10.56
C TYR A 161 9.88 21.81 9.60
N ALA A 162 9.13 22.58 8.81
CA ALA A 162 9.67 23.51 7.83
C ALA A 162 10.53 24.59 8.47
N SER A 163 10.12 25.11 9.64
CA SER A 163 10.86 26.18 10.37
C SER A 163 12.22 25.71 10.87
N HIS A 164 12.43 24.41 11.10
CA HIS A 164 13.67 23.84 11.63
C HIS A 164 14.57 23.22 10.56
N THR A 165 14.01 22.77 9.44
CA THR A 165 14.75 21.99 8.41
C THR A 165 15.13 22.79 7.18
N VAL A 166 14.42 23.88 6.89
CA VAL A 166 14.61 24.65 5.66
C VAL A 166 15.05 26.09 5.95
N SER A 167 15.94 26.64 5.13
CA SER A 167 16.37 28.02 5.25
C SER A 167 15.21 28.98 4.98
N LYS A 168 15.15 30.09 5.73
CA LYS A 168 14.13 31.13 5.57
C LYS A 168 14.08 31.70 4.14
N ALA A 169 15.24 31.80 3.48
CA ALA A 169 15.33 32.28 2.11
C ALA A 169 14.64 31.32 1.12
N ASN A 170 14.87 30.02 1.26
CA ASN A 170 14.23 29.01 0.42
C ASN A 170 12.71 28.94 0.68
N LEU A 171 12.29 29.04 1.95
CA LEU A 171 10.86 29.09 2.29
C LEU A 171 10.17 30.32 1.68
N LEU A 172 10.78 31.50 1.81
CA LEU A 172 10.24 32.73 1.21
C LEU A 172 10.18 32.62 -0.32
N GLY A 173 11.26 32.17 -0.96
CA GLY A 173 11.29 31.98 -2.40
C GLY A 173 10.25 30.98 -2.90
N ALA A 174 10.10 29.84 -2.22
CA ALA A 174 9.09 28.84 -2.53
C ALA A 174 7.66 29.38 -2.34
N SER A 175 7.42 30.15 -1.25
CA SER A 175 6.11 30.77 -1.00
C SER A 175 5.73 31.77 -2.08
N ILE A 176 6.71 32.58 -2.55
CA ILE A 176 6.48 33.50 -3.67
C ILE A 176 6.12 32.72 -4.96
N VAL A 177 6.86 31.66 -5.28
CA VAL A 177 6.59 30.83 -6.47
C VAL A 177 5.18 30.23 -6.43
N VAL A 178 4.78 29.62 -5.30
CA VAL A 178 3.45 29.03 -5.17
C VAL A 178 2.35 30.09 -5.20
N ALA A 179 2.55 31.24 -4.54
CA ALA A 179 1.59 32.34 -4.55
C ALA A 179 1.43 32.95 -5.96
N VAL A 180 2.54 33.14 -6.68
CA VAL A 180 2.50 33.64 -8.06
C VAL A 180 1.82 32.65 -8.98
N ALA A 181 2.12 31.34 -8.87
CA ALA A 181 1.46 30.29 -9.65
C ALA A 181 -0.05 30.28 -9.39
N ALA A 182 -0.48 30.34 -8.13
CA ALA A 182 -1.89 30.39 -7.76
C ALA A 182 -2.56 31.67 -8.29
N CYS A 183 -1.90 32.83 -8.18
CA CYS A 183 -2.40 34.10 -8.70
C CYS A 183 -2.56 34.08 -10.23
N VAL A 184 -1.59 33.54 -10.95
CA VAL A 184 -1.64 33.38 -12.42
C VAL A 184 -2.80 32.45 -12.82
N CYS A 185 -2.97 31.33 -12.14
CA CYS A 185 -4.09 30.43 -12.40
C CYS A 185 -5.43 31.11 -12.08
N TRP A 186 -5.51 31.88 -11.00
CA TRP A 186 -6.74 32.58 -10.61
C TRP A 186 -7.11 33.69 -11.60
N LEU A 187 -6.14 34.52 -11.99
CA LEU A 187 -6.35 35.58 -13.00
C LEU A 187 -6.62 35.02 -14.40
N GLY A 188 -6.08 33.83 -14.70
CA GLY A 188 -6.27 33.14 -15.96
C GLY A 188 -7.42 32.13 -15.96
N SER A 189 -8.31 32.10 -14.94
CA SER A 189 -9.36 31.10 -14.79
C SER A 189 -10.29 31.01 -15.99
N ASP A 190 -10.67 32.13 -16.59
CA ASP A 190 -11.52 32.16 -17.78
C ASP A 190 -10.84 31.50 -18.99
N PHE A 191 -9.55 31.78 -19.18
CA PHE A 191 -8.74 31.13 -20.21
C PHE A 191 -8.60 29.62 -19.94
N LEU A 192 -8.28 29.25 -18.70
CA LEU A 192 -8.19 27.85 -18.31
C LEU A 192 -9.53 27.12 -18.56
N THR A 193 -10.65 27.71 -18.16
CA THR A 193 -11.98 27.12 -18.41
C THR A 193 -12.23 26.89 -19.91
N SER A 194 -11.77 27.78 -20.78
CA SER A 194 -11.89 27.65 -22.24
C SER A 194 -11.09 26.49 -22.84
N LEU A 195 -10.05 26.00 -22.14
CA LEU A 195 -9.22 24.86 -22.60
C LEU A 195 -9.92 23.49 -22.50
N GLY A 196 -11.04 23.39 -21.77
CA GLY A 196 -11.82 22.16 -21.67
C GLY A 196 -10.99 20.97 -21.17
N LEU A 197 -10.96 19.87 -21.92
CA LEU A 197 -10.25 18.63 -21.55
C LEU A 197 -8.73 18.78 -21.38
N TYR A 198 -8.10 19.79 -21.97
CA TYR A 198 -6.65 20.03 -21.79
C TYR A 198 -6.30 20.38 -20.34
N ASN A 199 -7.23 20.91 -19.55
CA ASN A 199 -7.03 21.18 -18.13
C ASN A 199 -6.68 19.94 -17.32
N ILE A 200 -7.20 18.77 -17.72
CA ILE A 200 -6.87 17.50 -17.09
C ILE A 200 -5.38 17.20 -17.28
N MET A 201 -4.87 17.39 -18.50
CA MET A 201 -3.44 17.22 -18.77
C MET A 201 -2.59 18.16 -17.92
N ILE A 202 -3.03 19.41 -17.75
CA ILE A 202 -2.28 20.43 -17.00
C ILE A 202 -2.28 20.09 -15.50
N PHE A 203 -3.45 19.90 -14.89
CA PHE A 203 -3.57 19.79 -13.43
C PHE A 203 -3.47 18.34 -12.91
N LEU A 204 -4.06 17.38 -13.59
CA LEU A 204 -4.12 16.00 -13.10
C LEU A 204 -2.99 15.11 -13.63
N VAL A 205 -2.26 15.56 -14.67
CA VAL A 205 -1.10 14.81 -15.18
C VAL A 205 0.18 15.62 -14.93
N VAL A 206 0.34 16.81 -15.53
CA VAL A 206 1.60 17.57 -15.48
C VAL A 206 1.88 18.08 -14.08
N LEU A 207 0.92 18.73 -13.40
CA LEU A 207 1.12 19.23 -12.03
C LEU A 207 1.40 18.06 -11.06
N VAL A 208 0.66 16.97 -11.15
CA VAL A 208 0.89 15.77 -10.32
C VAL A 208 2.27 15.18 -10.58
N ALA A 209 2.69 15.07 -11.85
CA ALA A 209 4.03 14.59 -12.21
C ALA A 209 5.13 15.52 -11.68
N LEU A 210 4.96 16.84 -11.78
CA LEU A 210 5.92 17.82 -11.23
C LEU A 210 6.02 17.70 -9.70
N CYS A 211 4.88 17.56 -9.00
CA CYS A 211 4.86 17.35 -7.56
C CYS A 211 5.57 16.05 -7.17
N LEU A 212 5.34 14.96 -7.90
CA LEU A 212 6.01 13.67 -7.67
C LEU A 212 7.54 13.78 -7.85
N VAL A 213 8.00 14.44 -8.92
CA VAL A 213 9.42 14.67 -9.18
C VAL A 213 10.05 15.58 -8.12
N ALA A 214 9.28 16.54 -7.59
CA ALA A 214 9.70 17.40 -6.48
C ALA A 214 9.74 16.68 -5.11
N GLY A 215 9.33 15.41 -5.04
CA GLY A 215 9.32 14.63 -3.80
C GLY A 215 8.16 14.95 -2.85
N VAL A 216 7.08 15.55 -3.36
CA VAL A 216 5.83 15.70 -2.62
C VAL A 216 5.23 14.31 -2.37
N PRO A 217 4.75 13.98 -1.16
CA PRO A 217 4.09 12.71 -0.93
C PRO A 217 2.84 12.54 -1.79
N ILE A 218 2.60 11.31 -2.26
CA ILE A 218 1.62 10.99 -3.30
C ILE A 218 0.20 11.46 -2.94
N ALA A 219 -0.21 11.32 -1.67
CA ALA A 219 -1.51 11.81 -1.22
C ALA A 219 -1.71 13.30 -1.50
N PHE A 220 -0.69 14.10 -1.24
CA PHE A 220 -0.75 15.55 -1.48
C PHE A 220 -0.66 15.88 -2.98
N CYS A 221 0.05 15.08 -3.78
CA CYS A 221 0.06 15.25 -5.24
C CYS A 221 -1.34 15.11 -5.83
N PHE A 222 -2.08 14.08 -5.42
CA PHE A 222 -3.45 13.84 -5.88
C PHE A 222 -4.40 14.93 -5.41
N GLY A 223 -4.28 15.29 -4.13
CA GLY A 223 -5.07 16.37 -3.55
C GLY A 223 -4.83 17.72 -4.22
N LEU A 224 -3.56 18.09 -4.47
CA LEU A 224 -3.18 19.31 -5.19
C LEU A 224 -3.71 19.31 -6.63
N GLY A 225 -3.60 18.19 -7.35
CA GLY A 225 -4.16 18.04 -8.68
C GLY A 225 -5.66 18.29 -8.71
N ALA A 226 -6.41 17.56 -7.86
CA ALA A 226 -7.86 17.69 -7.76
C ALA A 226 -8.30 19.08 -7.31
N LEU A 227 -7.66 19.63 -6.26
CA LEU A 227 -7.95 20.97 -5.75
C LEU A 227 -7.72 22.05 -6.80
N SER A 228 -6.56 22.00 -7.48
CA SER A 228 -6.20 23.01 -8.50
C SER A 228 -7.11 22.89 -9.71
N TYR A 229 -7.42 21.68 -10.18
CA TYR A 229 -8.37 21.49 -11.27
C TYR A 229 -9.73 22.09 -10.92
N LEU A 230 -10.31 21.69 -9.79
CA LEU A 230 -11.65 22.16 -9.39
C LEU A 230 -11.68 23.65 -9.08
N GLY A 231 -10.66 24.17 -8.37
CA GLY A 231 -10.63 25.55 -7.92
C GLY A 231 -10.36 26.58 -9.02
N PHE A 232 -9.64 26.20 -10.09
CA PHE A 232 -9.28 27.15 -11.16
C PHE A 232 -10.05 26.95 -12.48
N THR A 233 -10.71 25.80 -12.67
CA THR A 233 -11.35 25.48 -13.96
C THR A 233 -12.84 25.18 -13.85
N THR A 234 -13.39 25.14 -12.64
CA THR A 234 -14.80 24.84 -12.42
C THR A 234 -15.43 25.76 -11.39
N THR A 235 -16.76 25.79 -11.35
CA THR A 235 -17.55 26.51 -10.33
C THR A 235 -17.95 25.62 -9.14
N VAL A 236 -17.42 24.42 -9.07
CA VAL A 236 -17.72 23.44 -8.02
C VAL A 236 -17.11 23.89 -6.68
N PRO A 237 -17.88 23.95 -5.59
CA PRO A 237 -17.34 24.31 -4.28
C PRO A 237 -16.24 23.35 -3.82
N LEU A 238 -15.16 23.88 -3.23
CA LEU A 238 -14.04 23.07 -2.74
C LEU A 238 -14.44 22.09 -1.61
N MET A 239 -15.58 22.31 -0.97
CA MET A 239 -16.16 21.38 0.01
C MET A 239 -16.38 19.98 -0.59
N VAL A 240 -16.64 19.90 -1.91
CA VAL A 240 -16.76 18.61 -2.61
C VAL A 240 -15.47 17.79 -2.52
N VAL A 241 -14.29 18.42 -2.51
CA VAL A 241 -13.02 17.71 -2.32
C VAL A 241 -13.02 17.00 -0.96
N ILE A 242 -13.45 17.68 0.10
CA ILE A 242 -13.53 17.10 1.45
C ILE A 242 -14.55 15.95 1.49
N GLY A 243 -15.74 16.15 0.92
CA GLY A 243 -16.77 15.10 0.86
C GLY A 243 -16.28 13.85 0.10
N ARG A 244 -15.52 14.03 -1.00
CA ARG A 244 -14.93 12.90 -1.73
C ARG A 244 -13.78 12.24 -0.98
N MET A 245 -13.00 13.02 -0.22
CA MET A 245 -12.00 12.45 0.69
C MET A 245 -12.66 11.62 1.79
N ASP A 246 -13.74 12.13 2.40
CA ASP A 246 -14.52 11.38 3.38
C ASP A 246 -15.04 10.06 2.79
N GLU A 247 -15.71 10.12 1.65
CA GLU A 247 -16.25 8.93 0.96
C GLU A 247 -15.16 7.89 0.66
N GLY A 248 -13.99 8.34 0.19
CA GLY A 248 -12.85 7.46 -0.10
C GLY A 248 -12.24 6.81 1.14
N MET A 249 -12.38 7.40 2.32
CA MET A 249 -11.79 6.92 3.59
C MET A 249 -12.78 6.18 4.49
N SER A 250 -14.09 6.31 4.28
CA SER A 250 -15.12 5.91 5.24
C SER A 250 -15.74 4.54 4.99
N SER A 251 -15.29 3.80 3.97
CA SER A 251 -15.80 2.45 3.71
C SER A 251 -15.49 1.49 4.87
N LEU A 252 -16.51 0.82 5.43
CA LEU A 252 -16.34 -0.18 6.49
C LEU A 252 -15.42 -1.35 6.09
N ILE A 253 -15.32 -1.63 4.81
CA ILE A 253 -14.40 -2.64 4.28
C ILE A 253 -12.94 -2.24 4.56
N LEU A 254 -12.63 -0.94 4.50
CA LEU A 254 -11.28 -0.40 4.73
C LEU A 254 -10.86 -0.47 6.19
N VAL A 255 -11.79 -0.69 7.14
CA VAL A 255 -11.45 -0.94 8.55
C VAL A 255 -10.59 -2.20 8.70
N SER A 256 -10.69 -3.16 7.77
CA SER A 256 -9.81 -4.32 7.75
C SER A 256 -8.34 -3.97 7.50
N VAL A 257 -8.02 -2.84 6.86
CA VAL A 257 -6.64 -2.42 6.54
C VAL A 257 -5.80 -2.23 7.79
N PRO A 258 -6.14 -1.35 8.77
CA PRO A 258 -5.37 -1.24 9.99
C PRO A 258 -5.28 -2.55 10.78
N ILE A 259 -6.29 -3.40 10.72
CA ILE A 259 -6.28 -4.65 11.44
C ILE A 259 -5.30 -5.65 10.80
N PHE A 260 -5.24 -5.75 9.47
CA PHE A 260 -4.24 -6.57 8.78
C PHE A 260 -2.81 -6.01 8.93
N VAL A 261 -2.63 -4.67 8.94
CA VAL A 261 -1.34 -4.06 9.26
C VAL A 261 -0.90 -4.46 10.68
N LEU A 262 -1.81 -4.40 11.65
CA LEU A 262 -1.54 -4.84 13.02
C LEU A 262 -1.18 -6.33 13.07
N LEU A 263 -1.88 -7.19 12.32
CA LEU A 263 -1.56 -8.61 12.22
C LEU A 263 -0.13 -8.83 11.72
N GLY A 264 0.31 -8.09 10.70
CA GLY A 264 1.68 -8.12 10.21
C GLY A 264 2.70 -7.74 11.29
N CYS A 265 2.45 -6.64 12.02
CA CYS A 265 3.30 -6.21 13.14
C CYS A 265 3.39 -7.26 14.26
N VAL A 266 2.28 -7.94 14.57
CA VAL A 266 2.24 -9.05 15.56
C VAL A 266 3.10 -10.23 15.11
N LEU A 267 3.02 -10.61 13.85
CA LEU A 267 3.81 -11.71 13.28
C LEU A 267 5.32 -11.45 13.37
N ASP A 268 5.72 -10.22 13.00
CA ASP A 268 7.13 -9.81 13.07
C ASP A 268 7.63 -9.78 14.52
N ALA A 269 6.80 -9.27 15.43
CA ALA A 269 7.15 -9.15 16.85
C ALA A 269 7.26 -10.50 17.56
N THR A 270 6.49 -11.52 17.13
CA THR A 270 6.44 -12.84 17.76
C THR A 270 7.45 -13.84 17.17
N GLY A 271 7.96 -13.57 15.97
CA GLY A 271 8.83 -14.51 15.26
C GLY A 271 8.09 -15.71 14.64
N MET A 272 6.78 -15.65 14.51
CA MET A 272 5.97 -16.65 13.80
C MET A 272 6.43 -16.88 12.36
N GLY A 273 6.82 -15.79 11.65
CA GLY A 273 7.37 -15.89 10.30
C GLY A 273 8.64 -16.74 10.24
N LYS A 274 9.54 -16.60 11.22
CA LYS A 274 10.75 -17.42 11.32
C LYS A 274 10.42 -18.90 11.53
N ALA A 275 9.41 -19.23 12.34
CA ALA A 275 9.00 -20.61 12.55
C ALA A 275 8.53 -21.29 11.25
N ILE A 276 7.83 -20.57 10.38
CA ILE A 276 7.43 -21.05 9.04
C ILE A 276 8.67 -21.32 8.18
N VAL A 277 9.63 -20.38 8.17
CA VAL A 277 10.89 -20.53 7.44
C VAL A 277 11.66 -21.77 7.91
N ASP A 278 11.83 -21.95 9.21
CA ASP A 278 12.57 -23.07 9.80
C ASP A 278 11.89 -24.42 9.48
N PHE A 279 10.54 -24.46 9.50
CA PHE A 279 9.79 -25.64 9.08
C PHE A 279 10.04 -25.99 7.61
N LEU A 280 9.86 -25.02 6.70
CA LEU A 280 10.10 -25.24 5.27
C LEU A 280 11.54 -25.62 4.97
N ALA A 281 12.52 -25.02 5.66
CA ALA A 281 13.92 -25.38 5.54
C ALA A 281 14.20 -26.81 5.96
N SER A 282 13.56 -27.30 7.02
CA SER A 282 13.69 -28.69 7.45
C SER A 282 13.06 -29.67 6.45
N LEU A 283 11.98 -29.25 5.77
CA LEU A 283 11.23 -30.09 4.82
C LEU A 283 11.90 -30.12 3.44
N LEU A 284 12.26 -28.97 2.88
CA LEU A 284 12.69 -28.82 1.48
C LEU A 284 14.19 -28.57 1.33
N GLY A 285 14.90 -28.22 2.41
CA GLY A 285 16.30 -27.82 2.34
C GLY A 285 17.25 -28.88 1.81
N HIS A 286 16.85 -30.14 1.78
CA HIS A 286 17.70 -31.25 1.36
C HIS A 286 17.67 -31.57 -0.16
N ILE A 287 16.80 -30.93 -0.93
CA ILE A 287 16.68 -31.16 -2.38
C ILE A 287 17.42 -30.09 -3.18
N LYS A 288 17.75 -30.37 -4.45
CA LYS A 288 18.32 -29.36 -5.38
C LYS A 288 17.36 -28.19 -5.56
N ALA A 289 17.86 -26.97 -5.51
CA ALA A 289 17.10 -25.73 -5.40
C ALA A 289 16.30 -25.61 -4.08
N GLY A 290 16.52 -26.51 -3.10
CA GLY A 290 15.71 -26.57 -1.90
C GLY A 290 15.64 -25.25 -1.15
N MET A 291 16.77 -24.55 -0.99
CA MET A 291 16.78 -23.24 -0.32
C MET A 291 16.04 -22.15 -1.13
N SER A 292 16.07 -22.22 -2.45
CA SER A 292 15.28 -21.34 -3.31
C SER A 292 13.77 -21.63 -3.17
N TYR A 293 13.40 -22.90 -3.05
CA TYR A 293 11.99 -23.28 -2.79
C TYR A 293 11.54 -22.88 -1.39
N VAL A 294 12.42 -22.99 -0.39
CA VAL A 294 12.16 -22.50 0.97
C VAL A 294 11.92 -20.99 0.95
N LEU A 295 12.76 -20.22 0.24
CA LEU A 295 12.58 -18.78 0.12
C LEU A 295 11.25 -18.41 -0.54
N LEU A 296 10.95 -19.00 -1.70
CA LEU A 296 9.71 -18.74 -2.43
C LEU A 296 8.47 -19.21 -1.66
N GLY A 297 8.52 -20.41 -1.05
CA GLY A 297 7.43 -20.94 -0.24
C GLY A 297 7.20 -20.12 1.03
N SER A 298 8.28 -19.65 1.66
CA SER A 298 8.18 -18.77 2.83
C SER A 298 7.54 -17.44 2.45
N LEU A 299 7.94 -16.81 1.34
CA LEU A 299 7.30 -15.60 0.83
C LEU A 299 5.81 -15.84 0.57
N PHE A 300 5.46 -16.93 -0.11
CA PHE A 300 4.08 -17.27 -0.41
C PHE A 300 3.21 -17.42 0.85
N ILE A 301 3.71 -18.12 1.89
CA ILE A 301 2.95 -18.37 3.10
C ILE A 301 2.91 -17.14 4.02
N VAL A 302 4.08 -16.48 4.23
CA VAL A 302 4.19 -15.33 5.14
C VAL A 302 3.42 -14.14 4.58
N SER A 303 3.46 -13.90 3.26
CA SER A 303 2.65 -12.87 2.60
C SER A 303 1.15 -13.08 2.80
N GLY A 304 0.72 -14.36 2.86
CA GLY A 304 -0.66 -14.73 3.21
C GLY A 304 -1.05 -14.43 4.66
N ILE A 305 -0.21 -13.72 5.42
CA ILE A 305 -0.50 -13.32 6.80
C ILE A 305 -0.17 -11.84 7.01
N SER A 306 1.03 -11.38 6.56
CA SER A 306 1.54 -10.03 6.85
C SER A 306 0.94 -8.95 5.95
N GLY A 307 0.62 -9.30 4.71
CA GLY A 307 0.14 -8.35 3.68
C GLY A 307 1.17 -7.25 3.30
N SER A 308 2.45 -7.40 3.68
CA SER A 308 3.52 -6.41 3.45
C SER A 308 4.77 -7.04 2.86
N LYS A 309 5.07 -6.72 1.59
CA LYS A 309 6.26 -7.21 0.88
C LYS A 309 7.57 -6.90 1.60
N VAL A 310 7.69 -5.68 2.15
CA VAL A 310 8.91 -5.22 2.82
C VAL A 310 9.14 -6.00 4.09
N SER A 311 8.09 -6.18 4.90
CA SER A 311 8.13 -6.99 6.13
C SER A 311 8.48 -8.44 5.83
N ASP A 312 7.87 -9.04 4.80
CA ASP A 312 8.15 -10.42 4.37
C ASP A 312 9.63 -10.59 4.01
N MET A 313 10.16 -9.71 3.17
CA MET A 313 11.57 -9.75 2.78
C MET A 313 12.49 -9.57 3.99
N ALA A 314 12.16 -8.64 4.90
CA ALA A 314 12.95 -8.36 6.10
C ALA A 314 12.94 -9.52 7.10
N THR A 315 11.85 -10.28 7.18
CA THR A 315 11.72 -11.45 8.05
C THR A 315 12.46 -12.67 7.48
N ILE A 316 12.34 -12.91 6.17
CA ILE A 316 12.82 -14.14 5.53
C ILE A 316 14.31 -14.07 5.21
N ALA A 317 14.81 -12.93 4.71
CA ALA A 317 16.18 -12.83 4.25
C ALA A 317 17.21 -13.09 5.37
N PRO A 318 17.11 -12.51 6.59
CA PRO A 318 18.06 -12.80 7.65
C PRO A 318 18.05 -14.26 8.11
N ALA A 319 16.90 -14.93 8.00
CA ALA A 319 16.77 -16.35 8.39
C ALA A 319 17.41 -17.30 7.38
N LEU A 320 17.32 -17.00 6.06
CA LEU A 320 17.75 -17.91 5.00
C LEU A 320 19.10 -17.57 4.37
N PHE A 321 19.46 -16.30 4.25
CA PHE A 321 20.68 -15.89 3.52
C PHE A 321 21.97 -16.44 4.08
N PRO A 322 22.17 -16.57 5.42
CA PRO A 322 23.38 -17.21 5.94
C PRO A 322 23.54 -18.66 5.47
N GLU A 323 22.44 -19.43 5.46
CA GLU A 323 22.46 -20.81 4.99
C GLU A 323 22.64 -20.91 3.48
N MET A 324 21.95 -20.05 2.71
CA MET A 324 22.11 -19.99 1.25
C MET A 324 23.56 -19.66 0.86
N LYS A 325 24.21 -18.70 1.55
CA LYS A 325 25.62 -18.36 1.34
C LYS A 325 26.53 -19.56 1.64
N ARG A 326 26.31 -20.28 2.74
CA ARG A 326 27.07 -21.51 3.07
C ARG A 326 26.96 -22.58 1.99
N ARG A 327 25.82 -22.65 1.27
CA ARG A 327 25.60 -23.59 0.15
C ARG A 327 26.06 -23.07 -1.19
N GLY A 328 26.82 -21.96 -1.23
CA GLY A 328 27.44 -21.43 -2.44
C GLY A 328 26.51 -20.58 -3.32
N HIS A 329 25.31 -20.19 -2.83
CA HIS A 329 24.47 -19.27 -3.55
C HIS A 329 25.11 -17.88 -3.64
N LYS A 330 25.11 -17.28 -4.83
CA LYS A 330 25.65 -15.94 -5.05
C LYS A 330 24.70 -14.89 -4.47
N PRO A 331 25.18 -13.88 -3.70
CA PRO A 331 24.33 -12.85 -3.08
C PRO A 331 23.39 -12.20 -4.07
N LYS A 332 23.86 -11.82 -5.26
CA LYS A 332 23.06 -11.21 -6.33
C LYS A 332 21.85 -12.07 -6.77
N GLU A 333 22.03 -13.40 -6.83
CA GLU A 333 20.97 -14.33 -7.21
C GLU A 333 19.93 -14.50 -6.08
N MET A 334 20.42 -14.52 -4.82
CA MET A 334 19.55 -14.61 -3.64
C MET A 334 18.64 -13.39 -3.55
N ILE A 335 19.18 -12.19 -3.77
CA ILE A 335 18.42 -10.94 -3.73
C ILE A 335 17.46 -10.84 -4.92
N ALA A 336 17.91 -11.24 -6.12
CA ALA A 336 17.04 -11.29 -7.30
C ALA A 336 15.83 -12.20 -7.07
N LEU A 337 16.04 -13.38 -6.48
CA LEU A 337 14.97 -14.31 -6.14
C LEU A 337 14.07 -13.76 -5.02
N LEU A 338 14.64 -13.11 -4.01
CA LEU A 338 13.89 -12.47 -2.92
C LEU A 338 12.96 -11.38 -3.46
N ALA A 339 13.50 -10.44 -4.26
CA ALA A 339 12.75 -9.36 -4.86
C ALA A 339 11.60 -9.87 -5.74
N THR A 340 11.91 -10.78 -6.68
CA THR A 340 10.91 -11.31 -7.61
C THR A 340 9.91 -12.24 -6.93
N GLY A 341 10.33 -12.97 -5.89
CA GLY A 341 9.41 -13.72 -5.05
C GLY A 341 8.44 -12.83 -4.30
N ALA A 342 8.90 -11.66 -3.81
CA ALA A 342 8.03 -10.69 -3.15
C ALA A 342 7.02 -10.03 -4.11
N ALA A 343 7.23 -10.07 -5.43
CA ALA A 343 6.24 -9.57 -6.40
C ALA A 343 4.91 -10.34 -6.38
N MET A 344 4.88 -11.59 -5.90
CA MET A 344 3.62 -12.34 -5.77
C MET A 344 2.86 -12.02 -4.47
N ALA A 345 3.48 -11.30 -3.52
CA ALA A 345 2.95 -11.09 -2.17
C ALA A 345 1.55 -10.47 -2.16
N ASP A 346 1.32 -9.43 -2.98
CA ASP A 346 0.02 -8.75 -3.01
C ASP A 346 -1.09 -9.57 -3.68
N THR A 347 -0.77 -10.66 -4.35
CA THR A 347 -1.79 -11.57 -4.89
C THR A 347 -2.19 -12.65 -3.90
N VAL A 348 -1.38 -12.88 -2.85
CA VAL A 348 -1.70 -13.84 -1.78
C VAL A 348 -2.59 -13.18 -0.72
N PRO A 349 -3.81 -13.67 -0.48
CA PRO A 349 -4.67 -13.11 0.56
C PRO A 349 -4.23 -13.52 1.97
N PRO A 350 -4.39 -12.61 2.98
CA PRO A 350 -4.98 -11.28 2.84
C PRO A 350 -3.99 -10.25 2.30
N SER A 351 -4.42 -9.45 1.35
CA SER A 351 -3.61 -8.39 0.76
C SER A 351 -4.33 -7.05 0.88
N ILE A 352 -3.64 -6.05 1.41
CA ILE A 352 -4.14 -4.68 1.49
C ILE A 352 -4.47 -4.14 0.09
N VAL A 353 -3.65 -4.47 -0.91
CA VAL A 353 -3.86 -4.06 -2.31
C VAL A 353 -5.17 -4.63 -2.87
N LEU A 354 -5.48 -5.90 -2.61
CA LEU A 354 -6.73 -6.52 -3.05
C LEU A 354 -7.96 -5.93 -2.35
N ILE A 355 -7.86 -5.63 -1.05
CA ILE A 355 -8.95 -4.99 -0.29
C ILE A 355 -9.24 -3.60 -0.85
N VAL A 356 -8.19 -2.80 -1.03
CA VAL A 356 -8.29 -1.45 -1.57
C VAL A 356 -8.83 -1.48 -3.00
N LEU A 357 -8.33 -2.37 -3.84
CA LEU A 357 -8.83 -2.54 -5.21
C LEU A 357 -10.31 -2.92 -5.21
N GLY A 358 -10.70 -3.89 -4.38
CA GLY A 358 -12.10 -4.30 -4.23
C GLY A 358 -13.01 -3.14 -3.83
N SER A 359 -12.55 -2.31 -2.89
CA SER A 359 -13.28 -1.12 -2.43
C SER A 359 -13.42 -0.04 -3.52
N VAL A 360 -12.33 0.28 -4.25
CA VAL A 360 -12.29 1.37 -5.24
C VAL A 360 -12.93 0.98 -6.57
N ALA A 361 -12.71 -0.26 -7.03
CA ALA A 361 -13.26 -0.75 -8.30
C ALA A 361 -14.63 -1.44 -8.15
N GLY A 362 -15.15 -1.60 -6.93
CA GLY A 362 -16.43 -2.28 -6.67
C GLY A 362 -16.39 -3.78 -6.99
N VAL A 363 -15.22 -4.42 -6.84
CA VAL A 363 -15.02 -5.85 -7.14
C VAL A 363 -15.11 -6.67 -5.86
N SER A 364 -15.66 -7.89 -5.94
CA SER A 364 -15.79 -8.80 -4.80
C SER A 364 -14.45 -9.14 -4.16
N ILE A 365 -14.23 -8.74 -2.90
CA ILE A 365 -13.01 -9.06 -2.15
C ILE A 365 -12.88 -10.57 -1.93
N ALA A 366 -13.98 -11.27 -1.66
CA ALA A 366 -13.96 -12.73 -1.54
C ALA A 366 -13.48 -13.38 -2.84
N GLY A 367 -13.99 -12.94 -3.99
CA GLY A 367 -13.55 -13.41 -5.29
C GLY A 367 -12.08 -13.06 -5.58
N LEU A 368 -11.62 -11.86 -5.20
CA LEU A 368 -10.21 -11.48 -5.31
C LEU A 368 -9.31 -12.37 -4.45
N PHE A 369 -9.73 -12.71 -3.23
CA PHE A 369 -8.98 -13.59 -2.34
C PHE A 369 -8.93 -15.03 -2.85
N GLN A 370 -10.04 -15.55 -3.39
CA GLN A 370 -10.06 -16.89 -3.98
C GLN A 370 -9.15 -16.99 -5.21
N SER A 371 -9.27 -16.04 -6.13
CA SER A 371 -8.47 -15.98 -7.34
C SER A 371 -6.99 -15.73 -7.06
N GLY A 372 -6.67 -14.84 -6.12
CA GLY A 372 -5.31 -14.41 -5.83
C GLY A 372 -4.36 -15.56 -5.47
N VAL A 373 -4.83 -16.58 -4.76
CA VAL A 373 -4.01 -17.77 -4.43
C VAL A 373 -3.61 -18.54 -5.69
N VAL A 374 -4.53 -18.69 -6.64
CA VAL A 374 -4.24 -19.39 -7.90
C VAL A 374 -3.20 -18.61 -8.71
N ILE A 375 -3.38 -17.30 -8.79
CA ILE A 375 -2.45 -16.41 -9.50
C ILE A 375 -1.05 -16.46 -8.85
N ALA A 376 -0.99 -16.35 -7.53
CA ALA A 376 0.29 -16.48 -6.80
C ALA A 376 0.95 -17.85 -7.02
N ALA A 377 0.17 -18.93 -7.07
CA ALA A 377 0.69 -20.26 -7.38
C ALA A 377 1.26 -20.36 -8.80
N VAL A 378 0.63 -19.73 -9.81
CA VAL A 378 1.18 -19.66 -11.17
C VAL A 378 2.54 -18.96 -11.18
N LEU A 379 2.64 -17.80 -10.49
CA LEU A 379 3.90 -17.06 -10.40
C LEU A 379 4.97 -17.84 -9.61
N LEU A 380 4.56 -18.48 -8.51
CA LEU A 380 5.43 -19.36 -7.71
C LEU A 380 6.02 -20.49 -8.56
N VAL A 381 5.19 -21.17 -9.36
CA VAL A 381 5.63 -22.25 -10.26
C VAL A 381 6.61 -21.72 -11.32
N ALA A 382 6.33 -20.56 -11.92
CA ALA A 382 7.23 -19.95 -12.89
C ALA A 382 8.63 -19.67 -12.29
N LEU A 383 8.67 -19.08 -11.09
CA LEU A 383 9.94 -18.82 -10.38
C LEU A 383 10.61 -20.12 -9.90
N ALA A 384 9.84 -21.10 -9.43
CA ALA A 384 10.38 -22.39 -8.99
C ALA A 384 11.02 -23.19 -10.12
N LEU A 385 10.42 -23.17 -11.32
CA LEU A 385 11.01 -23.79 -12.53
C LEU A 385 12.33 -23.13 -12.92
N LEU A 386 12.39 -21.78 -12.88
CA LEU A 386 13.62 -21.06 -13.14
C LEU A 386 14.69 -21.35 -12.07
N ALA A 387 14.30 -21.34 -10.79
CA ALA A 387 15.21 -21.67 -9.69
C ALA A 387 15.76 -23.09 -9.83
N ARG A 388 14.93 -24.05 -10.23
CA ARG A 388 15.36 -25.43 -10.53
C ARG A 388 16.37 -25.51 -11.66
N TRP A 389 16.13 -24.75 -12.72
CA TRP A 389 17.03 -24.70 -13.87
C TRP A 389 18.39 -24.07 -13.49
N LYS A 390 18.39 -22.99 -12.71
CA LYS A 390 19.62 -22.34 -12.22
C LYS A 390 20.41 -23.21 -11.23
N ALA A 391 19.73 -23.98 -10.39
CA ALA A 391 20.33 -24.88 -9.40
C ALA A 391 20.92 -26.19 -9.99
N ARG A 392 20.93 -26.35 -11.32
CA ARG A 392 21.45 -27.57 -11.97
C ARG A 392 22.91 -27.88 -11.62
N HIS A 393 23.70 -26.84 -11.29
CA HIS A 393 25.11 -26.95 -10.91
C HIS A 393 25.33 -26.80 -9.39
N GLU A 394 24.28 -26.83 -8.56
CA GLU A 394 24.39 -26.75 -7.12
C GLU A 394 25.09 -27.99 -6.54
N ILE A 395 26.09 -27.76 -5.69
CA ILE A 395 26.83 -28.81 -5.03
C ILE A 395 26.05 -29.25 -3.80
N MET A 396 25.61 -30.51 -3.79
CA MET A 396 24.83 -31.10 -2.71
C MET A 396 25.64 -31.93 -1.72
N GLU A 397 26.98 -31.81 -1.75
CA GLU A 397 27.87 -32.51 -0.83
C GLU A 397 27.58 -32.06 0.61
N ASN A 398 27.35 -33.02 1.52
CA ASN A 398 27.05 -32.81 2.94
C ASN A 398 25.63 -32.30 3.27
N VAL A 399 24.70 -32.20 2.32
CA VAL A 399 23.32 -31.86 2.62
C VAL A 399 22.51 -33.13 2.99
N ARG A 400 22.24 -33.29 4.29
CA ARG A 400 21.43 -34.43 4.79
C ARG A 400 19.98 -34.03 4.99
N ARG A 401 19.06 -34.96 4.72
CA ARG A 401 17.65 -34.80 5.06
C ARG A 401 17.50 -34.71 6.58
N ALA A 402 16.72 -33.75 7.06
CA ALA A 402 16.35 -33.69 8.48
C ALA A 402 15.57 -34.96 8.89
N SER A 403 15.77 -35.42 10.13
CA SER A 403 15.01 -36.57 10.65
C SER A 403 13.52 -36.17 10.78
N TRP A 404 12.65 -37.17 10.67
CA TRP A 404 11.19 -36.96 10.82
C TRP A 404 10.83 -36.34 12.17
N SER A 405 11.60 -36.60 13.24
CA SER A 405 11.40 -35.97 14.55
C SER A 405 11.70 -34.48 14.53
N VAL A 406 12.72 -34.03 13.79
CA VAL A 406 13.06 -32.62 13.62
C VAL A 406 11.98 -31.93 12.79
N ILE A 407 11.54 -32.54 11.68
CA ILE A 407 10.48 -32.01 10.83
C ILE A 407 9.17 -31.90 11.63
N GLY A 408 8.81 -32.95 12.40
CA GLY A 408 7.59 -32.97 13.22
C GLY A 408 7.61 -31.88 14.32
N ARG A 409 8.77 -31.67 14.97
CA ARG A 409 8.93 -30.58 15.96
C ARG A 409 8.82 -29.20 15.31
N ALA A 410 9.47 -29.00 14.17
CA ALA A 410 9.40 -27.75 13.42
C ALA A 410 7.95 -27.47 12.96
N LEU A 411 7.23 -28.50 12.50
CA LEU A 411 5.81 -28.39 12.14
C LEU A 411 4.95 -28.03 13.35
N MET A 412 5.14 -28.66 14.52
CA MET A 412 4.38 -28.31 15.72
C MET A 412 4.57 -26.85 16.12
N ILE A 413 5.79 -26.34 15.99
CA ILE A 413 6.08 -24.92 16.29
C ILE A 413 5.47 -24.00 15.22
N ALA A 414 5.51 -24.36 13.94
CA ALA A 414 4.99 -23.56 12.86
C ALA A 414 3.46 -23.68 12.65
N ALA A 415 2.84 -24.79 13.12
CA ALA A 415 1.42 -25.09 12.87
C ALA A 415 0.47 -23.94 13.27
N PRO A 416 0.62 -23.31 14.44
CA PRO A 416 -0.25 -22.20 14.80
C PRO A 416 -0.17 -21.02 13.82
N ALA A 417 1.03 -20.71 13.30
CA ALA A 417 1.20 -19.67 12.30
C ALA A 417 0.64 -20.09 10.92
N LEU A 418 0.79 -21.36 10.55
CA LEU A 418 0.28 -21.92 9.29
C LEU A 418 -1.26 -21.98 9.23
N VAL A 419 -1.93 -22.04 10.37
CA VAL A 419 -3.41 -22.03 10.43
C VAL A 419 -3.97 -20.68 9.95
N LEU A 420 -3.29 -19.57 10.19
CA LEU A 420 -3.78 -18.22 9.87
C LEU A 420 -4.17 -18.01 8.39
N PRO A 421 -3.30 -18.28 7.38
CA PRO A 421 -3.67 -18.11 5.99
C PRO A 421 -4.88 -18.97 5.57
N PHE A 422 -4.95 -20.20 6.09
CA PHE A 422 -6.07 -21.08 5.81
C PHE A 422 -7.37 -20.60 6.44
N LEU A 423 -7.32 -20.12 7.69
CA LEU A 423 -8.47 -19.56 8.40
C LEU A 423 -9.01 -18.34 7.65
N ILE A 424 -8.14 -17.40 7.29
CA ILE A 424 -8.53 -16.17 6.60
C ILE A 424 -9.15 -16.51 5.23
N ARG A 425 -8.48 -17.37 4.47
CA ARG A 425 -8.96 -17.76 3.15
C ARG A 425 -10.31 -18.49 3.19
N SER A 426 -10.45 -19.49 4.06
CA SER A 426 -11.67 -20.30 4.13
C SER A 426 -12.86 -19.49 4.63
N ALA A 427 -12.66 -18.61 5.59
CA ALA A 427 -13.73 -17.80 6.15
C ALA A 427 -14.20 -16.69 5.18
N VAL A 428 -13.29 -15.96 4.55
CA VAL A 428 -13.64 -14.89 3.61
C VAL A 428 -14.06 -15.47 2.25
N GLY A 429 -13.31 -16.43 1.71
CA GLY A 429 -13.59 -17.05 0.42
C GLY A 429 -14.87 -17.89 0.45
N GLY A 430 -15.17 -18.54 1.55
CA GLY A 430 -16.43 -19.27 1.75
C GLY A 430 -17.64 -18.40 2.06
N GLY A 431 -17.47 -17.05 2.14
CA GLY A 431 -18.55 -16.14 2.48
C GLY A 431 -19.11 -16.28 3.90
N VAL A 432 -18.40 -16.99 4.79
CA VAL A 432 -18.81 -17.23 6.17
C VAL A 432 -18.69 -15.95 6.99
N ALA A 433 -17.62 -15.15 6.75
CA ALA A 433 -17.38 -13.92 7.46
C ALA A 433 -16.74 -12.87 6.54
N THR A 434 -16.92 -11.60 6.88
CA THR A 434 -16.31 -10.47 6.14
C THR A 434 -14.80 -10.38 6.39
N ALA A 435 -14.06 -9.69 5.51
CA ALA A 435 -12.64 -9.45 5.69
C ALA A 435 -12.33 -8.74 7.03
N THR A 436 -13.21 -7.84 7.47
CA THR A 436 -13.08 -7.10 8.74
C THR A 436 -13.24 -8.02 9.94
N GLU A 437 -14.25 -8.89 9.93
CA GLU A 437 -14.47 -9.88 11.02
C GLU A 437 -13.33 -10.88 11.12
N VAL A 438 -12.87 -11.40 9.97
CA VAL A 438 -11.79 -12.39 9.93
C VAL A 438 -10.46 -11.78 10.36
N SER A 439 -10.16 -10.54 9.95
CA SER A 439 -8.93 -9.85 10.38
C SER A 439 -8.90 -9.65 11.89
N THR A 440 -10.04 -9.31 12.50
CA THR A 440 -10.18 -9.15 13.95
C THR A 440 -9.89 -10.45 14.69
N ILE A 441 -10.49 -11.56 14.24
CA ILE A 441 -10.24 -12.90 14.83
C ILE A 441 -8.76 -13.27 14.66
N ALA A 442 -8.17 -13.01 13.47
CA ALA A 442 -6.79 -13.35 13.18
C ALA A 442 -5.78 -12.60 14.06
N VAL A 443 -6.00 -11.29 14.29
CA VAL A 443 -5.14 -10.49 15.20
C VAL A 443 -5.20 -11.01 16.61
N LEU A 444 -6.39 -11.29 17.14
CA LEU A 444 -6.55 -11.84 18.49
C LEU A 444 -5.92 -13.20 18.63
N TYR A 445 -6.15 -14.09 17.67
CA TYR A 445 -5.50 -15.38 17.60
C TYR A 445 -3.98 -15.24 17.61
N ALA A 446 -3.42 -14.38 16.73
CA ALA A 446 -1.97 -14.16 16.65
C ALA A 446 -1.39 -13.57 17.93
N MET A 447 -2.11 -12.65 18.59
CA MET A 447 -1.68 -12.07 19.88
C MET A 447 -1.68 -13.12 20.99
N ILE A 448 -2.73 -13.93 21.12
CA ILE A 448 -2.83 -14.97 22.13
C ILE A 448 -1.75 -16.04 21.91
N ILE A 449 -1.64 -16.55 20.70
CA ILE A 449 -0.65 -17.58 20.33
C ILE A 449 0.77 -17.01 20.46
N GLY A 450 1.01 -15.77 20.05
CA GLY A 450 2.27 -15.08 20.21
C GLY A 450 2.69 -14.97 21.67
N GLN A 451 1.75 -14.67 22.55
CA GLN A 451 2.00 -14.55 23.98
C GLN A 451 2.28 -15.91 24.65
N VAL A 452 1.55 -16.95 24.25
CA VAL A 452 1.62 -18.27 24.90
C VAL A 452 2.76 -19.13 24.36
N LEU A 453 2.95 -19.16 23.03
CA LEU A 453 3.85 -20.12 22.38
C LEU A 453 5.17 -19.53 21.88
N TYR A 454 5.21 -18.22 21.61
CA TYR A 454 6.37 -17.57 20.97
C TYR A 454 7.11 -16.58 21.88
N GLY A 455 6.99 -16.72 23.19
CA GLY A 455 7.77 -15.95 24.17
C GLY A 455 7.20 -14.60 24.57
N GLY A 456 6.02 -14.26 24.04
CA GLY A 456 5.27 -13.06 24.43
C GLY A 456 5.77 -11.75 23.85
N ILE A 457 4.92 -10.74 23.94
CA ILE A 457 5.19 -9.36 23.49
C ILE A 457 5.04 -8.44 24.71
N GLY A 458 6.11 -7.70 25.03
CA GLY A 458 6.05 -6.72 26.13
C GLY A 458 5.16 -5.51 25.80
N TRP A 459 4.53 -4.91 26.78
CA TRP A 459 3.61 -3.76 26.63
C TRP A 459 4.18 -2.58 25.81
N ARG A 460 5.45 -2.27 25.99
CA ARG A 460 6.10 -1.21 25.20
C ARG A 460 6.11 -1.54 23.70
N LYS A 461 6.31 -2.81 23.36
CA LYS A 461 6.30 -3.26 21.97
C LYS A 461 4.88 -3.24 21.40
N VAL A 462 3.87 -3.67 22.19
CA VAL A 462 2.45 -3.58 21.81
C VAL A 462 2.07 -2.13 21.50
N TYR A 463 2.41 -1.19 22.39
CA TYR A 463 2.14 0.23 22.15
C TYR A 463 2.82 0.75 20.87
N SER A 464 4.09 0.40 20.65
CA SER A 464 4.82 0.77 19.42
C SER A 464 4.12 0.24 18.17
N MET A 465 3.66 -1.02 18.17
CA MET A 465 2.94 -1.63 17.06
C MET A 465 1.61 -0.94 16.79
N LEU A 466 0.85 -0.57 17.81
CA LEU A 466 -0.41 0.16 17.66
C LEU A 466 -0.19 1.53 17.01
N VAL A 467 0.83 2.27 17.44
CA VAL A 467 1.17 3.59 16.87
C VAL A 467 1.69 3.46 15.44
N GLU A 468 2.53 2.46 15.15
CA GLU A 468 3.01 2.16 13.80
C GLU A 468 1.86 1.79 12.87
N THR A 469 0.95 0.94 13.33
CA THR A 469 -0.27 0.57 12.59
C THR A 469 -1.12 1.80 12.28
N ALA A 470 -1.32 2.69 13.25
CA ALA A 470 -2.09 3.92 13.05
C ALA A 470 -1.44 4.83 12.00
N ALA A 471 -0.11 5.01 12.06
CA ALA A 471 0.62 5.84 11.11
C ALA A 471 0.54 5.28 9.68
N LEU A 472 0.85 4.01 9.49
CA LEU A 472 0.79 3.36 8.18
C LEU A 472 -0.63 3.37 7.60
N SER A 473 -1.63 3.06 8.43
CA SER A 473 -3.04 3.08 8.00
C SER A 473 -3.49 4.48 7.64
N GLY A 474 -3.11 5.49 8.41
CA GLY A 474 -3.40 6.89 8.12
C GLY A 474 -2.80 7.33 6.79
N ALA A 475 -1.53 6.99 6.54
CA ALA A 475 -0.87 7.30 5.26
C ALA A 475 -1.60 6.67 4.07
N ILE A 476 -2.01 5.40 4.16
CA ILE A 476 -2.75 4.69 3.12
C ILE A 476 -4.13 5.32 2.90
N LEU A 477 -4.86 5.58 3.99
CA LEU A 477 -6.22 6.12 3.90
C LEU A 477 -6.25 7.55 3.36
N LEU A 478 -5.24 8.39 3.68
CA LEU A 478 -5.14 9.72 3.07
C LEU A 478 -4.94 9.63 1.55
N ILE A 479 -4.12 8.68 1.08
CA ILE A 479 -3.96 8.46 -0.38
C ILE A 479 -5.31 8.07 -0.99
N LEU A 480 -6.06 7.17 -0.33
CA LEU A 480 -7.41 6.77 -0.77
C LEU A 480 -8.37 7.96 -0.86
N GLY A 481 -8.42 8.79 0.18
CA GLY A 481 -9.28 9.96 0.21
C GLY A 481 -8.95 10.95 -0.91
N THR A 482 -7.68 11.32 -1.06
CA THR A 482 -7.26 12.27 -2.10
C THR A 482 -7.36 11.68 -3.51
N ALA A 483 -7.11 10.37 -3.67
CA ALA A 483 -7.34 9.67 -4.93
C ALA A 483 -8.82 9.60 -5.31
N SER A 484 -9.73 9.45 -4.34
CA SER A 484 -11.18 9.50 -4.58
C SER A 484 -11.62 10.88 -5.09
N ALA A 485 -11.08 11.97 -4.50
CA ALA A 485 -11.33 13.32 -4.99
C ALA A 485 -10.79 13.53 -6.41
N MET A 486 -9.60 13.02 -6.71
CA MET A 486 -9.01 13.09 -8.05
C MET A 486 -9.80 12.26 -9.08
N ALA A 487 -10.21 11.04 -8.73
CA ALA A 487 -11.03 10.18 -9.58
C ALA A 487 -12.38 10.81 -9.91
N TRP A 488 -13.00 11.46 -8.93
CA TRP A 488 -14.23 12.22 -9.13
C TRP A 488 -14.02 13.40 -10.10
N ALA A 489 -12.95 14.17 -9.92
CA ALA A 489 -12.59 15.28 -10.81
C ALA A 489 -12.41 14.81 -12.27
N ILE A 490 -11.71 13.68 -12.49
CA ILE A 490 -11.54 13.06 -13.81
C ILE A 490 -12.89 12.63 -14.40
N THR A 491 -13.78 12.06 -13.58
CA THR A 491 -15.10 11.60 -14.03
C THR A 491 -15.97 12.79 -14.44
N GLN A 492 -15.99 13.86 -13.65
CA GLN A 492 -16.76 15.07 -13.95
C GLN A 492 -16.28 15.81 -15.21
N SER A 493 -15.02 15.71 -15.53
CA SER A 493 -14.45 16.35 -16.70
C SER A 493 -14.87 15.75 -18.05
N GLY A 494 -15.50 14.56 -18.07
CA GLY A 494 -15.80 13.82 -19.30
C GLY A 494 -14.62 13.08 -19.93
N ALA A 495 -13.45 13.10 -19.29
CA ALA A 495 -12.24 12.44 -19.82
C ALA A 495 -12.40 10.92 -19.92
N VAL A 496 -13.13 10.31 -18.97
CA VAL A 496 -13.38 8.86 -18.99
C VAL A 496 -14.13 8.46 -20.26
N GLN A 497 -15.11 9.25 -20.69
CA GLN A 497 -15.89 8.99 -21.92
C GLN A 497 -15.01 9.11 -23.16
N SER A 498 -14.21 10.18 -23.26
CA SER A 498 -13.29 10.40 -24.39
C SER A 498 -12.22 9.30 -24.47
N LEU A 499 -11.64 8.93 -23.32
CA LEU A 499 -10.64 7.85 -23.25
C LEU A 499 -11.27 6.50 -23.58
N THR A 500 -12.49 6.24 -23.09
CA THR A 500 -13.24 5.03 -23.44
C THR A 500 -13.45 4.91 -24.94
N GLN A 501 -13.92 6.00 -25.58
CA GLN A 501 -14.13 6.02 -27.02
C GLN A 501 -12.81 5.78 -27.78
N PHE A 502 -11.73 6.40 -27.37
CA PHE A 502 -10.41 6.18 -27.94
C PHE A 502 -9.95 4.71 -27.79
N LEU A 503 -10.01 4.16 -26.57
CA LEU A 503 -9.53 2.80 -26.29
C LEU A 503 -10.39 1.71 -26.95
N THR A 504 -11.70 1.94 -27.11
CA THR A 504 -12.59 0.98 -27.81
C THR A 504 -12.41 0.99 -29.33
N THR A 505 -11.85 2.07 -29.89
CA THR A 505 -11.53 2.17 -31.34
C THR A 505 -10.14 1.64 -31.68
N LEU A 506 -9.33 1.27 -30.68
CA LEU A 506 -7.98 0.74 -30.93
C LEU A 506 -8.01 -0.60 -31.66
N PRO A 507 -7.08 -0.81 -32.61
CA PRO A 507 -6.94 -2.09 -33.29
C PRO A 507 -6.54 -3.18 -32.26
N GLY A 508 -7.18 -4.37 -32.38
CA GLY A 508 -6.92 -5.50 -31.49
C GLY A 508 -7.97 -5.73 -30.39
N GLY A 509 -8.95 -4.83 -30.22
CA GLY A 509 -10.07 -5.02 -29.27
C GLY A 509 -9.59 -5.32 -27.83
N ILE A 510 -10.09 -6.43 -27.24
CA ILE A 510 -9.74 -6.86 -25.88
C ILE A 510 -8.23 -7.09 -25.71
N VAL A 511 -7.59 -7.72 -26.70
CA VAL A 511 -6.14 -8.03 -26.62
C VAL A 511 -5.31 -6.75 -26.63
N GLY A 512 -5.65 -5.79 -27.52
CA GLY A 512 -4.98 -4.49 -27.57
C GLY A 512 -5.12 -3.72 -26.25
N PHE A 513 -6.32 -3.69 -25.69
CA PHE A 513 -6.58 -3.07 -24.38
C PHE A 513 -5.79 -3.73 -23.25
N MET A 514 -5.73 -5.07 -23.19
CA MET A 514 -4.97 -5.81 -22.19
C MET A 514 -3.46 -5.54 -22.28
N ILE A 515 -2.91 -5.48 -23.50
CA ILE A 515 -1.49 -5.16 -23.70
C ILE A 515 -1.18 -3.75 -23.19
N ILE A 516 -2.01 -2.76 -23.55
CA ILE A 516 -1.84 -1.38 -23.07
C ILE A 516 -1.95 -1.32 -21.54
N THR A 517 -2.94 -2.01 -20.96
CA THR A 517 -3.09 -2.10 -19.51
C THR A 517 -1.84 -2.67 -18.84
N ILE A 518 -1.33 -3.80 -19.34
CA ILE A 518 -0.13 -4.45 -18.78
C ILE A 518 1.07 -3.51 -18.85
N LEU A 519 1.32 -2.89 -20.00
CA LEU A 519 2.44 -1.95 -20.17
C LEU A 519 2.30 -0.74 -19.24
N LEU A 520 1.11 -0.17 -19.15
CA LEU A 520 0.83 0.99 -18.30
C LEU A 520 1.07 0.68 -16.82
N PHE A 521 0.55 -0.46 -16.32
CA PHE A 521 0.74 -0.85 -14.92
C PHE A 521 2.16 -1.33 -14.62
N LEU A 522 2.88 -1.92 -15.58
CA LEU A 522 4.32 -2.20 -15.44
C LEU A 522 5.12 -0.91 -15.27
N ILE A 523 4.88 0.10 -16.11
CA ILE A 523 5.58 1.39 -16.06
C ILE A 523 5.23 2.13 -14.77
N LEU A 524 3.96 2.25 -14.44
CA LEU A 524 3.54 2.96 -13.22
C LEU A 524 3.95 2.20 -11.95
N GLY A 525 3.92 0.87 -11.96
CA GLY A 525 4.44 0.06 -10.86
C GLY A 525 5.94 0.26 -10.64
N CYS A 526 6.69 0.51 -11.71
CA CYS A 526 8.12 0.84 -11.63
C CYS A 526 8.36 2.24 -11.05
N LEU A 527 7.49 3.21 -11.38
CA LEU A 527 7.62 4.60 -10.95
C LEU A 527 7.00 4.87 -9.58
N LEU A 528 5.87 4.25 -9.30
CA LEU A 528 5.08 4.45 -8.08
C LEU A 528 5.08 3.15 -7.28
N GLU A 529 5.00 3.25 -5.98
CA GLU A 529 4.66 2.09 -5.16
C GLU A 529 3.23 1.63 -5.49
N GLY A 530 2.99 0.30 -5.44
CA GLY A 530 1.82 -0.34 -6.03
C GLY A 530 0.45 0.33 -5.84
N LEU A 531 0.04 0.63 -4.60
CA LEU A 531 -1.28 1.21 -4.30
C LEU A 531 -1.60 2.51 -5.05
N PRO A 532 -0.71 3.52 -5.11
CA PRO A 532 -1.01 4.77 -5.80
C PRO A 532 -1.27 4.62 -7.29
N ALA A 533 -0.50 3.77 -7.97
CA ALA A 533 -0.70 3.50 -9.40
C ALA A 533 -2.09 2.91 -9.66
N LEU A 534 -2.51 1.99 -8.79
CA LEU A 534 -3.82 1.37 -8.86
C LEU A 534 -4.94 2.38 -8.61
N LEU A 535 -4.80 3.23 -7.60
CA LEU A 535 -5.82 4.20 -7.22
C LEU A 535 -6.08 5.27 -8.29
N ILE A 536 -5.04 5.67 -9.04
CA ILE A 536 -5.19 6.59 -10.16
C ILE A 536 -5.94 5.94 -11.32
N LEU A 537 -5.53 4.73 -11.68
CA LEU A 537 -5.99 4.12 -12.93
C LEU A 537 -7.24 3.24 -12.78
N ALA A 538 -7.48 2.64 -11.61
CA ALA A 538 -8.61 1.74 -11.45
C ALA A 538 -9.96 2.43 -11.79
N PRO A 539 -10.28 3.64 -11.28
CA PRO A 539 -11.54 4.30 -11.60
C PRO A 539 -11.74 4.58 -13.10
N ILE A 540 -10.63 4.69 -13.84
CA ILE A 540 -10.65 4.97 -15.29
C ILE A 540 -10.73 3.68 -16.11
N MET A 541 -9.87 2.71 -15.78
CA MET A 541 -9.66 1.54 -16.60
C MET A 541 -10.69 0.42 -16.37
N PHE A 542 -11.21 0.28 -15.14
CA PHE A 542 -12.21 -0.77 -14.83
C PHE A 542 -13.54 -0.59 -15.58
N PRO A 543 -14.13 0.62 -15.67
CA PRO A 543 -15.33 0.81 -16.49
C PRO A 543 -15.11 0.46 -17.97
N ILE A 544 -13.91 0.69 -18.49
CA ILE A 544 -13.56 0.35 -19.88
C ILE A 544 -13.44 -1.17 -20.04
N ALA A 545 -12.73 -1.84 -19.14
CA ALA A 545 -12.61 -3.30 -19.13
C ALA A 545 -13.99 -3.96 -19.08
N LYS A 546 -14.89 -3.47 -18.24
CA LYS A 546 -16.27 -3.96 -18.13
C LYS A 546 -17.07 -3.76 -19.40
N LYS A 547 -16.94 -2.61 -20.08
CA LYS A 547 -17.57 -2.36 -21.39
C LYS A 547 -17.07 -3.32 -22.47
N LEU A 548 -15.79 -3.71 -22.40
CA LEU A 548 -15.19 -4.70 -23.33
C LEU A 548 -15.56 -6.15 -22.97
N GLY A 549 -16.34 -6.39 -21.90
CA GLY A 549 -16.76 -7.72 -21.47
C GLY A 549 -15.67 -8.52 -20.74
N ILE A 550 -14.63 -7.85 -20.23
CA ILE A 550 -13.58 -8.51 -19.45
C ILE A 550 -14.10 -8.73 -18.02
N HIS A 551 -13.94 -9.94 -17.50
CA HIS A 551 -14.36 -10.29 -16.15
C HIS A 551 -13.58 -9.48 -15.09
N ASP A 552 -14.28 -8.82 -14.16
CA ASP A 552 -13.71 -7.87 -13.20
C ASP A 552 -12.57 -8.47 -12.39
N ILE A 553 -12.71 -9.71 -11.90
CA ILE A 553 -11.68 -10.39 -11.11
C ILE A 553 -10.48 -10.75 -11.97
N HIS A 554 -10.70 -11.21 -13.21
CA HIS A 554 -9.60 -11.50 -14.12
C HIS A 554 -8.78 -10.24 -14.43
N TYR A 555 -9.45 -9.14 -14.75
CA TYR A 555 -8.80 -7.85 -14.97
C TYR A 555 -8.02 -7.39 -13.75
N SER A 556 -8.61 -7.51 -12.57
CA SER A 556 -7.96 -7.19 -11.27
C SER A 556 -6.65 -7.95 -11.08
N MET A 557 -6.66 -9.26 -11.34
CA MET A 557 -5.47 -10.09 -11.16
C MET A 557 -4.35 -9.72 -12.13
N VAL A 558 -4.69 -9.43 -13.39
CA VAL A 558 -3.71 -8.98 -14.40
C VAL A 558 -3.10 -7.64 -13.99
N VAL A 559 -3.92 -6.68 -13.56
CA VAL A 559 -3.48 -5.35 -13.13
C VAL A 559 -2.55 -5.44 -11.92
N VAL A 560 -2.96 -6.15 -10.86
CA VAL A 560 -2.16 -6.29 -9.64
C VAL A 560 -0.83 -7.01 -9.93
N THR A 561 -0.86 -8.06 -10.76
CA THR A 561 0.35 -8.80 -11.12
C THR A 561 1.31 -7.93 -11.94
N ALA A 562 0.81 -7.20 -12.95
CA ALA A 562 1.63 -6.31 -13.77
C ALA A 562 2.31 -5.22 -12.92
N MET A 563 1.52 -4.58 -12.05
CA MET A 563 2.00 -3.55 -11.13
C MET A 563 3.09 -4.07 -10.19
N ASN A 564 2.91 -5.26 -9.63
CA ASN A 564 3.87 -5.87 -8.71
C ASN A 564 5.19 -6.26 -9.39
N ILE A 565 5.13 -6.73 -10.63
CA ILE A 565 6.32 -6.99 -11.45
C ILE A 565 7.05 -5.66 -11.71
N GLY A 566 6.32 -4.60 -12.10
CA GLY A 566 6.88 -3.26 -12.29
C GLY A 566 7.64 -2.76 -11.07
N LEU A 567 7.08 -2.92 -9.87
CA LEU A 567 7.70 -2.50 -8.60
C LEU A 567 9.09 -3.14 -8.36
N MET A 568 9.32 -4.34 -8.89
CA MET A 568 10.59 -5.06 -8.77
C MET A 568 11.52 -4.87 -9.98
N MET A 569 11.10 -4.07 -10.98
CA MET A 569 11.83 -3.91 -12.24
C MET A 569 12.88 -2.79 -12.13
N PRO A 570 14.20 -3.09 -12.34
CA PRO A 570 15.18 -2.03 -12.48
C PRO A 570 14.94 -1.22 -13.78
N PRO A 571 15.35 0.05 -13.86
CA PRO A 571 16.28 0.74 -12.93
C PRO A 571 15.58 1.54 -11.82
N ILE A 572 14.26 1.63 -11.76
CA ILE A 572 13.54 2.57 -10.88
C ILE A 572 12.77 1.84 -9.77
N GLY A 573 12.36 0.58 -9.98
CA GLY A 573 11.46 -0.15 -9.07
C GLY A 573 11.89 -0.12 -7.60
N VAL A 574 11.10 0.55 -6.77
CA VAL A 574 11.41 0.78 -5.34
C VAL A 574 11.60 -0.55 -4.59
N GLY A 575 10.77 -1.55 -4.88
CA GLY A 575 10.88 -2.87 -4.24
C GLY A 575 12.21 -3.58 -4.53
N PHE A 576 12.80 -3.37 -5.70
CA PHE A 576 14.13 -3.87 -6.05
C PHE A 576 15.20 -3.27 -5.13
N TYR A 577 15.19 -1.95 -4.92
CA TYR A 577 16.16 -1.28 -4.04
C TYR A 577 16.00 -1.70 -2.57
N VAL A 578 14.76 -1.88 -2.11
CA VAL A 578 14.49 -2.39 -0.76
C VAL A 578 15.09 -3.80 -0.58
N ALA A 579 14.92 -4.69 -1.55
CA ALA A 579 15.50 -6.03 -1.51
C ALA A 579 17.05 -5.98 -1.49
N CYS A 580 17.66 -5.09 -2.28
CA CYS A 580 19.12 -4.87 -2.28
C CYS A 580 19.61 -4.37 -0.92
N ARG A 581 18.89 -3.46 -0.28
CA ARG A 581 19.20 -2.92 1.06
C ARG A 581 19.12 -4.02 2.14
N ILE A 582 18.04 -4.81 2.13
CA ILE A 582 17.89 -5.94 3.06
C ILE A 582 19.00 -6.97 2.86
N GLY A 583 19.37 -7.26 1.61
CA GLY A 583 20.45 -8.19 1.26
C GLY A 583 21.86 -7.62 1.41
N SER A 584 22.02 -6.33 1.76
CA SER A 584 23.30 -5.60 1.90
C SER A 584 24.22 -5.78 0.68
N THR A 585 23.66 -5.62 -0.53
CA THR A 585 24.39 -5.75 -1.81
C THR A 585 24.06 -4.56 -2.71
N SER A 586 25.03 -4.10 -3.50
CA SER A 586 24.80 -2.96 -4.38
C SER A 586 23.78 -3.29 -5.48
N PRO A 587 22.86 -2.37 -5.82
CA PRO A 587 21.90 -2.56 -6.90
C PRO A 587 22.55 -2.90 -8.24
N ASP A 588 23.71 -2.32 -8.55
CA ASP A 588 24.43 -2.55 -9.81
C ASP A 588 24.82 -4.02 -9.99
N GLU A 589 25.20 -4.71 -8.89
CA GLU A 589 25.56 -6.13 -8.93
C GLU A 589 24.33 -7.03 -9.17
N VAL A 590 23.17 -6.62 -8.64
CA VAL A 590 21.92 -7.41 -8.70
C VAL A 590 21.17 -7.15 -10.00
N MET A 591 21.31 -5.94 -10.59
CA MET A 591 20.57 -5.50 -11.77
C MET A 591 20.67 -6.48 -12.97
N GLY A 592 21.84 -7.06 -13.22
CA GLY A 592 21.99 -8.06 -14.27
C GLY A 592 21.41 -9.43 -13.92
N ALA A 593 21.37 -9.78 -12.63
CA ALA A 593 20.92 -11.09 -12.16
C ALA A 593 19.39 -11.21 -12.08
N ILE A 594 18.67 -10.09 -11.94
CA ILE A 594 17.22 -10.11 -11.73
C ILE A 594 16.41 -10.34 -13.03
N TRP A 595 16.95 -9.96 -14.20
CA TRP A 595 16.20 -10.03 -15.47
C TRP A 595 15.65 -11.40 -15.84
N PRO A 596 16.38 -12.53 -15.65
CA PRO A 596 15.80 -13.85 -15.90
C PRO A 596 14.58 -14.15 -15.01
N TYR A 597 14.57 -13.67 -13.77
CA TYR A 597 13.45 -13.84 -12.85
C TYR A 597 12.26 -12.95 -13.22
N ILE A 598 12.53 -11.71 -13.64
CA ILE A 598 11.48 -10.82 -14.19
C ILE A 598 10.89 -11.44 -15.45
N ALA A 599 11.71 -12.01 -16.35
CA ALA A 599 11.23 -12.69 -17.54
C ALA A 599 10.31 -13.88 -17.19
N ALA A 600 10.65 -14.67 -16.18
CA ALA A 600 9.79 -15.76 -15.70
C ALA A 600 8.44 -15.24 -15.17
N LEU A 601 8.45 -14.12 -14.41
CA LEU A 601 7.21 -13.49 -13.95
C LEU A 601 6.38 -12.93 -15.11
N LEU A 602 7.02 -12.32 -16.12
CA LEU A 602 6.32 -11.82 -17.32
C LEU A 602 5.68 -12.96 -18.12
N VAL A 603 6.35 -14.11 -18.23
CA VAL A 603 5.74 -15.32 -18.82
C VAL A 603 4.52 -15.76 -18.02
N GLY A 604 4.62 -15.76 -16.68
CA GLY A 604 3.48 -16.03 -15.79
C GLY A 604 2.34 -15.03 -15.99
N LEU A 605 2.65 -13.74 -16.08
CA LEU A 605 1.66 -12.67 -16.33
C LEU A 605 0.97 -12.84 -17.69
N ILE A 606 1.73 -13.16 -18.75
CA ILE A 606 1.15 -13.41 -20.09
C ILE A 606 0.23 -14.64 -20.04
N ALA A 607 0.64 -15.70 -19.35
CA ALA A 607 -0.21 -16.89 -19.19
C ALA A 607 -1.51 -16.55 -18.44
N ILE A 608 -1.43 -15.76 -17.37
CA ILE A 608 -2.60 -15.28 -16.61
C ILE A 608 -3.51 -14.44 -17.50
N ALA A 609 -2.96 -13.48 -18.24
CA ALA A 609 -3.72 -12.58 -19.10
C ALA A 609 -4.38 -13.30 -20.29
N ALA A 610 -3.69 -14.30 -20.87
CA ALA A 610 -4.18 -15.06 -22.01
C ALA A 610 -5.22 -16.14 -21.63
N ILE A 611 -5.20 -16.62 -20.39
CA ILE A 611 -6.04 -17.72 -19.92
C ILE A 611 -6.87 -17.27 -18.72
N PRO A 612 -8.06 -16.69 -18.92
CA PRO A 612 -8.93 -16.20 -17.86
C PRO A 612 -9.31 -17.26 -16.82
N TRP A 613 -9.24 -18.53 -17.19
CA TRP A 613 -9.51 -19.67 -16.31
C TRP A 613 -8.66 -19.62 -15.03
N PHE A 614 -7.38 -19.22 -15.08
CA PHE A 614 -6.56 -19.10 -13.88
C PHE A 614 -7.14 -18.14 -12.83
N SER A 615 -7.83 -17.10 -13.30
CA SER A 615 -8.44 -16.10 -12.41
C SER A 615 -9.86 -16.46 -11.97
N THR A 616 -10.52 -17.41 -12.67
CA THR A 616 -11.95 -17.72 -12.44
C THR A 616 -12.21 -19.12 -11.91
N VAL A 617 -11.23 -20.03 -11.97
CA VAL A 617 -11.39 -21.45 -11.56
C VAL A 617 -11.74 -21.62 -10.08
N ALA A 618 -11.38 -20.67 -9.24
CA ALA A 618 -11.62 -20.74 -7.80
C ALA A 618 -12.89 -19.98 -7.36
N LEU A 619 -13.61 -19.36 -8.28
CA LEU A 619 -14.87 -18.65 -8.05
C LEU A 619 -16.05 -19.63 -8.12
#